data_47489f0b8a1b5ce4a86b5d4c642d9141
#
_entry.id   47489f0b8a1b5ce4a86b5d4c642d9141
#
_cell.length_a   1.000
_cell.length_b   1.000
_cell.length_c   1.000
_cell.angle_alpha   90.00
_cell.angle_beta   90.00
_cell.angle_gamma   90.00
#
_symmetry.space_group_name_H-M   'P 1'
#
loop_
_entity.id
_entity.type
_entity.pdbx_description
1 polymer ?
#
loop_
_entity_poly.entity_id
_entity_poly.type
_entity_poly.pdbx_seq_one_letter_code
_entity_poly.pdbx_strand_id
1 'polypeptide(L)'
;MVGKKIRAYREFRGYSQIQLAELSGINVGTIRKYELGIRNPKPDQLEKIATALGLNVSVFLDFNIETVGDVLSLLFSIDDSVNLSLAET
;
A
#
# COMPACT_ATOMS: atom_id res chain seq x y z
N MET A 1 6.02 -6.34 -6.10
CA MET A 1 5.68 -7.34 -5.07
C MET A 1 5.25 -6.66 -3.80
N VAL A 2 4.13 -7.09 -3.28
CA VAL A 2 3.56 -6.44 -2.10
C VAL A 2 4.44 -6.61 -0.87
N GLY A 3 5.09 -7.76 -0.72
CA GLY A 3 5.95 -8.00 0.43
C GLY A 3 7.10 -7.00 0.55
N LYS A 4 7.70 -6.67 -0.58
CA LYS A 4 8.78 -5.69 -0.61
C LYS A 4 8.26 -4.30 -0.24
N LYS A 5 7.05 -3.98 -0.67
CA LYS A 5 6.44 -2.69 -0.32
C LYS A 5 6.13 -2.61 1.17
N ILE A 6 5.61 -3.69 1.74
CA ILE A 6 5.35 -3.74 3.18
C ILE A 6 6.64 -3.45 3.94
N ARG A 7 7.71 -4.13 3.57
CA ARG A 7 8.99 -3.94 4.23
C ARG A 7 9.50 -2.52 4.06
N ALA A 8 9.42 -1.98 2.84
CA ALA A 8 9.93 -0.65 2.56
C ALA A 8 9.19 0.41 3.37
N TYR A 9 7.87 0.36 3.41
CA TYR A 9 7.10 1.32 4.18
C TYR A 9 7.30 1.14 5.67
N ARG A 10 7.43 -0.13 6.12
CA ARG A 10 7.72 -0.40 7.53
C ARG A 10 9.05 0.24 7.94
N GLU A 11 10.08 0.03 7.14
CA GLU A 11 11.40 0.58 7.41
C GLU A 11 11.40 2.11 7.33
N PHE A 12 10.64 2.66 6.40
CA PHE A 12 10.50 4.10 6.27
C PHE A 12 9.91 4.70 7.56
N ARG A 13 8.97 4.00 8.17
CA ARG A 13 8.37 4.45 9.44
C ARG A 13 9.27 4.16 10.64
N GLY A 14 10.36 3.44 10.44
CA GLY A 14 11.26 3.06 11.53
C GLY A 14 10.73 1.96 12.41
N TYR A 15 9.79 1.16 11.93
CA TYR A 15 9.20 0.09 12.70
C TYR A 15 9.94 -1.23 12.49
N SER A 16 10.09 -2.01 13.55
CA SER A 16 10.52 -3.40 13.44
C SER A 16 9.35 -4.26 13.00
N GLN A 17 9.61 -5.50 12.61
CA GLN A 17 8.55 -6.43 12.29
C GLN A 17 7.63 -6.65 13.49
N ILE A 18 8.21 -6.72 14.68
CA ILE A 18 7.43 -6.91 15.90
C ILE A 18 6.52 -5.71 16.14
N GLN A 19 7.02 -4.50 15.94
CA GLN A 19 6.20 -3.29 16.10
C GLN A 19 5.06 -3.26 15.11
N LEU A 20 5.33 -3.61 13.86
CA LEU A 20 4.26 -3.66 12.86
C LEU A 20 3.23 -4.72 13.23
N ALA A 21 3.68 -5.86 13.71
CA ALA A 21 2.77 -6.92 14.17
C ALA A 21 1.85 -6.41 15.27
N GLU A 22 2.42 -5.71 16.24
CA GLU A 22 1.64 -5.16 17.34
C GLU A 22 0.62 -4.13 16.85
N LEU A 23 1.07 -3.23 15.98
CA LEU A 23 0.21 -2.15 15.48
C LEU A 23 -0.90 -2.68 14.59
N SER A 24 -0.62 -3.71 13.81
CA SER A 24 -1.59 -4.24 12.86
C SER A 24 -2.47 -5.34 13.46
N GLY A 25 -2.06 -5.90 14.58
CA GLY A 25 -2.76 -7.05 15.17
C GLY A 25 -2.49 -8.35 14.43
N ILE A 26 -1.47 -8.39 13.60
CA ILE A 26 -1.11 -9.57 12.83
C ILE A 26 0.10 -10.22 13.48
N ASN A 27 0.13 -11.55 13.52
CA ASN A 27 1.24 -12.30 14.08
C ASN A 27 2.54 -11.96 13.36
N VAL A 28 3.64 -11.81 14.12
CA VAL A 28 4.92 -11.40 13.54
C VAL A 28 5.45 -12.43 12.53
N GLY A 29 5.20 -13.73 12.78
CA GLY A 29 5.60 -14.76 11.82
C GLY A 29 4.89 -14.59 10.49
N THR A 30 3.63 -14.17 10.53
CA THR A 30 2.86 -13.90 9.31
C THR A 30 3.42 -12.66 8.59
N ILE A 31 3.75 -11.62 9.33
CA ILE A 31 4.39 -10.43 8.74
C ILE A 31 5.67 -10.83 8.01
N ARG A 32 6.49 -11.67 8.64
CA ARG A 32 7.73 -12.14 8.01
C ARG A 32 7.47 -12.88 6.71
N LYS A 33 6.45 -13.74 6.71
CA LYS A 33 6.10 -14.49 5.50
C LYS A 33 5.62 -13.57 4.38
N TYR A 34 4.87 -12.54 4.73
CA TYR A 34 4.45 -11.54 3.74
C TYR A 34 5.66 -10.83 3.14
N GLU A 35 6.58 -10.37 3.99
CA GLU A 35 7.74 -9.63 3.51
C GLU A 35 8.66 -10.51 2.65
N LEU A 36 8.75 -11.79 2.98
CA LEU A 36 9.55 -12.72 2.20
C LEU A 36 8.87 -13.17 0.91
N GLY A 37 7.59 -12.86 0.74
CA GLY A 37 6.86 -13.28 -0.44
C GLY A 37 6.42 -14.74 -0.40
N ILE A 38 6.56 -15.40 0.74
CA ILE A 38 6.14 -16.80 0.91
C ILE A 38 4.62 -16.88 0.96
N ARG A 39 4.00 -15.85 1.47
CA ARG A 39 2.55 -15.78 1.63
C ARG A 39 2.07 -14.39 1.24
N ASN A 40 0.95 -14.33 0.54
CA ASN A 40 0.36 -13.05 0.16
C ASN A 40 -0.73 -12.67 1.14
N PRO A 41 -0.75 -11.42 1.61
CA PRO A 41 -1.82 -10.98 2.50
C PRO A 41 -3.14 -10.88 1.74
N LYS A 42 -4.21 -11.28 2.40
CA LYS A 42 -5.56 -11.07 1.88
C LYS A 42 -5.93 -9.59 2.05
N PRO A 43 -6.96 -9.13 1.34
CA PRO A 43 -7.31 -7.69 1.38
C PRO A 43 -7.53 -7.14 2.77
N ASP A 44 -8.18 -7.89 3.67
CA ASP A 44 -8.42 -7.41 5.03
C ASP A 44 -7.12 -7.29 5.82
N GLN A 45 -6.19 -8.21 5.62
CA GLN A 45 -4.88 -8.16 6.26
C GLN A 45 -4.06 -6.98 5.73
N LEU A 46 -4.14 -6.78 4.43
CA LEU A 46 -3.43 -5.68 3.78
C LEU A 46 -3.92 -4.35 4.32
N GLU A 47 -5.22 -4.25 4.55
CA GLU A 47 -5.81 -3.04 5.11
C GLU A 47 -5.33 -2.78 6.54
N LYS A 48 -5.21 -3.83 7.33
CA LYS A 48 -4.67 -3.71 8.69
C LYS A 48 -3.23 -3.20 8.66
N ILE A 49 -2.44 -3.72 7.73
CA ILE A 49 -1.05 -3.30 7.58
C ILE A 49 -0.99 -1.83 7.15
N ALA A 50 -1.80 -1.46 6.17
CA ALA A 50 -1.83 -0.09 5.70
C ALA A 50 -2.23 0.87 6.82
N THR A 51 -3.27 0.54 7.56
CA THR A 51 -3.71 1.36 8.68
C THR A 51 -2.60 1.51 9.72
N ALA A 52 -1.92 0.41 10.04
CA ALA A 52 -0.83 0.43 11.01
C ALA A 52 0.31 1.34 10.55
N LEU A 53 0.53 1.42 9.25
CA LEU A 53 1.57 2.26 8.67
C LEU A 53 1.11 3.68 8.37
N GLY A 54 -0.17 3.97 8.60
CA GLY A 54 -0.72 5.29 8.32
C GLY A 54 -0.86 5.56 6.83
N LEU A 55 -1.12 4.52 6.04
CA LEU A 55 -1.17 4.61 4.59
C LEU A 55 -2.53 4.16 4.07
N ASN A 56 -2.86 4.59 2.86
CA ASN A 56 -4.00 4.07 2.15
C ASN A 56 -3.60 2.72 1.56
N VAL A 57 -4.50 1.74 1.61
CA VAL A 57 -4.20 0.38 1.15
C VAL A 57 -3.83 0.35 -0.32
N SER A 58 -4.23 1.34 -1.09
CA SER A 58 -3.94 1.38 -2.52
C SER A 58 -2.45 1.40 -2.83
N VAL A 59 -1.61 1.82 -1.87
CA VAL A 59 -0.16 1.84 -2.11
C VAL A 59 0.41 0.44 -2.28
N PHE A 60 -0.32 -0.58 -1.83
CA PHE A 60 0.14 -1.97 -1.93
C PHE A 60 -0.38 -2.68 -3.18
N LEU A 61 -1.25 -2.05 -3.94
CA LEU A 61 -1.79 -2.67 -5.14
C LEU A 61 -0.75 -2.63 -6.26
N ASP A 62 -0.60 -3.78 -6.93
CA ASP A 62 0.34 -3.88 -8.03
C ASP A 62 -0.41 -3.69 -9.34
N PHE A 63 0.01 -2.70 -10.10
CA PHE A 63 -0.50 -2.47 -11.44
C PHE A 63 0.65 -2.56 -12.42
N ASN A 64 0.40 -3.08 -13.60
CA ASN A 64 1.41 -2.96 -14.65
C ASN A 64 1.39 -1.52 -15.17
N ILE A 65 2.38 -1.16 -15.96
CA ILE A 65 2.52 0.21 -16.44
C ILE A 65 1.28 0.69 -17.19
N GLU A 66 0.71 -0.17 -18.00
CA GLU A 66 -0.48 0.20 -18.77
C GLU A 66 -1.67 0.43 -17.86
N THR A 67 -1.87 -0.46 -16.90
CA THR A 67 -2.96 -0.33 -15.96
C THR A 67 -2.81 0.93 -15.12
N VAL A 68 -1.59 1.21 -14.69
CA VAL A 68 -1.33 2.43 -13.91
C VAL A 68 -1.66 3.65 -14.75
N GLY A 69 -1.26 3.66 -16.02
CA GLY A 69 -1.57 4.76 -16.92
C GLY A 69 -3.06 4.99 -17.05
N ASP A 70 -3.82 3.90 -17.20
CA ASP A 70 -5.27 3.99 -17.32
C ASP A 70 -5.90 4.58 -16.05
N VAL A 71 -5.45 4.11 -14.89
CA VAL A 71 -5.97 4.61 -13.62
C VAL A 71 -5.66 6.09 -13.45
N LEU A 72 -4.44 6.46 -13.76
CA LEU A 72 -4.04 7.87 -13.64
C LEU A 72 -4.82 8.74 -14.61
N SER A 73 -5.06 8.24 -15.81
CA SER A 73 -5.86 8.99 -16.78
C SER A 73 -7.26 9.26 -16.26
N LEU A 74 -7.88 8.27 -15.65
CA LEU A 74 -9.20 8.46 -15.06
C LEU A 74 -9.17 9.47 -13.93
N LEU A 75 -8.17 9.38 -13.08
CA LEU A 75 -8.05 10.32 -11.97
C LEU A 75 -7.83 11.74 -12.47
N PHE A 76 -6.98 11.89 -13.45
CA PHE A 76 -6.72 13.21 -14.02
C PHE A 76 -7.94 13.78 -14.71
N SER A 77 -8.71 12.92 -15.37
CA SER A 77 -9.94 13.37 -16.00
C SER A 77 -10.93 13.89 -14.95
N ILE A 78 -11.02 13.21 -13.83
CA ILE A 78 -11.86 13.66 -12.73
C ILE A 78 -11.36 14.98 -12.18
N ASP A 79 -10.05 15.07 -11.98
CA ASP A 79 -9.45 16.28 -11.47
C ASP A 79 -9.68 17.45 -12.39
N ASP A 80 -9.55 17.26 -13.68
CA ASP A 80 -9.79 18.30 -14.65
C ASP A 80 -11.22 18.81 -14.57
N SER A 81 -12.15 17.92 -14.32
CA SER A 81 -13.53 18.32 -14.19
C SER A 81 -13.78 19.04 -12.88
N VAL A 82 -12.97 18.78 -11.92
CA VAL A 82 -13.07 19.37 -10.61
C VAL A 82 -12.25 20.63 -10.53
N ASN A 83 -11.13 20.50 -11.12
CA ASN A 83 -10.03 21.34 -10.97
C ASN A 83 -9.74 22.18 -12.08
N LEU A 84 -9.63 21.79 -12.20
CA LEU A 84 -9.06 22.07 -12.93
C LEU A 84 -8.51 22.62 -12.45
N SER A 85 -8.55 22.50 -11.59
CA SER A 85 -7.93 22.65 -11.26
C SER A 85 -7.00 22.18 -10.79
N LEU A 86 -6.57 21.97 -10.41
CA LEU A 86 -5.45 21.45 -10.14
C LEU A 86 -4.52 21.59 -11.09
N ALA A 87 -4.80 21.74 -11.70
CA ALA A 87 -4.03 21.97 -12.63
C ALA A 87 -4.56 22.81 -13.55
N GLU A 88 -5.18 22.69 -13.06
CA GLU A 88 -5.64 23.12 -13.73
C GLU A 88 -5.86 23.45 -13.84
N THR A 89 -5.73 23.16 -13.32
CA THR A 89 -5.78 23.13 -13.45
C THR A 89 -5.65 23.31 -13.52
#